data_9597dde9116042f910ccae33460b22b9
#
_entry.id   9597dde9116042f910ccae33460b22b9
#
_cell.length_a   1.000
_cell.length_b   1.000
_cell.length_c   1.000
_cell.angle_alpha   90.00
_cell.angle_beta   90.00
_cell.angle_gamma   90.00
#
_symmetry.space_group_name_H-M   'P 1'
#
loop_
_entity.id
_entity.type
_entity.pdbx_description
1 polymer ?
#
loop_
_entity_poly.entity_id
_entity_poly.type
_entity_poly.pdbx_seq_one_letter_code
_entity_poly.pdbx_strand_id
1 'polypeptide(L)'
;MKKLFYALSLTACISLWLCAISCTKQVHNEKSPEYYVAAFIWPSCHNDSLAQVHLWGDGEGEWEVIKKGTPRYDGHYQPKQPLWGYEHDDDPKVVERWIDTALAHGVNTFIYDWYWYMDYPYLEGALNDGFLKAKNNEKMNFYIMWANHNVQKNYWNCHRYGDDGSLLFDATVNWDQFKTIVDRVINQYFKRPNYVKIDGCPVFSIFDMGRFLESFGSMEEAAKAVQYFRDEVVKAGFKGLHIQESAGGGGFLSEERAAYTREYIEKLGVNSIAFYNMGGWDKDYLTYGKNAIEIRKQYDEELPITIFPTVSIGWDDTPRFPAKGGDETTRYNVSPQAFATFLQAAKEYADSHPEQPPFIMINAWNEWVEGSYLLPDRKYGFGYLEAVRDVIIDGKYDTPKSE
;
A
#
# COMPACT_ATOMS: atom_id res chain seq x y z
N MET A 1 48.66 -42.23 76.17
CA MET A 1 48.53 -43.20 75.09
C MET A 1 47.33 -42.89 74.24
N LYS A 2 47.66 -42.58 73.10
CA LYS A 2 46.98 -42.09 71.94
C LYS A 2 45.76 -42.88 71.56
N LYS A 3 44.62 -42.20 71.29
CA LYS A 3 43.60 -42.68 70.37
C LYS A 3 43.18 -41.56 69.50
N LEU A 4 43.39 -41.75 68.25
CA LEU A 4 42.94 -40.94 67.12
C LEU A 4 41.45 -41.10 66.98
N PHE A 5 40.73 -39.99 66.92
CA PHE A 5 39.33 -39.99 66.47
C PHE A 5 39.23 -39.23 65.14
N TYR A 6 38.89 -39.95 64.11
CA TYR A 6 38.50 -39.40 62.81
C TYR A 6 37.12 -38.81 62.93
N ALA A 7 37.03 -37.50 62.72
CA ALA A 7 35.74 -36.85 62.48
C ALA A 7 35.46 -36.80 61.00
N LEU A 8 34.50 -37.55 60.54
CA LEU A 8 33.93 -37.38 59.21
C LEU A 8 33.08 -36.13 59.21
N SER A 9 33.50 -35.08 58.55
CA SER A 9 32.61 -33.96 58.21
C SER A 9 31.89 -34.25 56.92
N LEU A 10 30.59 -34.50 57.02
CA LEU A 10 29.66 -34.53 55.87
C LEU A 10 29.49 -33.10 55.38
N THR A 11 30.15 -32.73 54.32
CA THR A 11 29.89 -31.49 53.59
C THR A 11 28.77 -31.78 52.60
N ALA A 12 27.56 -31.36 52.93
CA ALA A 12 26.45 -31.38 52.02
C ALA A 12 26.66 -30.30 50.97
N CYS A 13 27.06 -30.68 49.76
CA CYS A 13 27.02 -29.83 48.60
C CYS A 13 25.56 -29.60 48.15
N ILE A 14 25.00 -28.49 48.60
CA ILE A 14 23.74 -27.98 48.00
C ILE A 14 24.11 -27.37 46.65
N SER A 15 23.99 -28.16 45.60
CA SER A 15 24.05 -27.69 44.24
C SER A 15 22.75 -26.89 43.94
N LEU A 16 22.83 -25.55 44.08
CA LEU A 16 21.87 -24.62 43.52
C LEU A 16 21.90 -24.76 41.99
N TRP A 17 20.93 -25.49 41.46
CA TRP A 17 20.58 -25.39 40.05
C TRP A 17 19.91 -24.04 39.83
N LEU A 18 20.67 -23.05 39.48
CA LEU A 18 20.18 -21.85 38.81
C LEU A 18 19.70 -22.29 37.43
N CYS A 19 18.39 -22.54 37.29
CA CYS A 19 17.73 -22.51 36.01
C CYS A 19 17.80 -21.08 35.49
N ALA A 20 18.87 -20.76 34.80
CA ALA A 20 18.93 -19.66 33.88
C ALA A 20 17.96 -20.03 32.77
N ILE A 21 16.70 -19.55 32.87
CA ILE A 21 15.79 -19.46 31.73
C ILE A 21 16.44 -18.44 30.80
N SER A 22 17.33 -18.96 29.95
CA SER A 22 17.79 -18.23 28.78
C SER A 22 16.58 -18.06 27.87
N CYS A 23 15.89 -16.95 28.00
CA CYS A 23 15.00 -16.45 26.99
C CYS A 23 15.88 -16.09 25.77
N THR A 24 16.32 -17.11 25.05
CA THR A 24 16.76 -16.90 23.69
C THR A 24 15.54 -16.41 22.92
N LYS A 25 15.40 -15.07 22.81
CA LYS A 25 14.67 -14.51 21.70
C LYS A 25 15.23 -15.20 20.46
N GLN A 26 14.46 -16.14 19.90
CA GLN A 26 14.68 -16.54 18.54
C GLN A 26 14.60 -15.24 17.72
N VAL A 27 15.75 -14.70 17.39
CA VAL A 27 15.84 -13.78 16.27
C VAL A 27 15.47 -14.67 15.08
N HIS A 28 14.20 -14.63 14.69
CA HIS A 28 13.81 -15.10 13.38
C HIS A 28 14.63 -14.26 12.41
N ASN A 29 15.72 -14.83 11.96
CA ASN A 29 16.40 -14.41 10.77
C ASN A 29 15.49 -14.90 9.61
N GLU A 30 14.30 -14.31 9.49
CA GLU A 30 13.48 -14.54 8.32
C GLU A 30 14.29 -13.97 7.15
N LYS A 31 14.68 -14.85 6.26
CA LYS A 31 15.29 -14.50 5.00
C LYS A 31 14.32 -13.53 4.33
N SER A 32 14.77 -12.33 3.98
CA SER A 32 13.94 -11.38 3.22
C SER A 32 13.30 -12.11 2.05
N PRO A 33 12.02 -11.86 1.75
CA PRO A 33 11.35 -12.51 0.63
C PRO A 33 12.12 -12.23 -0.66
N GLU A 34 12.04 -13.14 -1.62
CA GLU A 34 12.67 -12.95 -2.93
C GLU A 34 12.15 -11.66 -3.59
N TYR A 35 10.85 -11.39 -3.43
CA TYR A 35 10.19 -10.12 -3.83
C TYR A 35 9.20 -9.68 -2.76
N TYR A 36 9.07 -8.36 -2.57
CA TYR A 36 7.92 -7.74 -1.94
C TYR A 36 6.88 -7.43 -3.04
N VAL A 37 5.95 -8.34 -3.25
CA VAL A 37 4.81 -8.12 -4.16
C VAL A 37 3.72 -7.45 -3.36
N ALA A 38 3.61 -6.14 -3.50
CA ALA A 38 2.86 -5.26 -2.62
C ALA A 38 1.62 -4.71 -3.32
N ALA A 39 0.43 -5.04 -2.83
CA ALA A 39 -0.83 -4.56 -3.39
C ALA A 39 -1.46 -3.49 -2.49
N PHE A 40 -1.91 -2.37 -3.10
CA PHE A 40 -2.64 -1.32 -2.39
C PHE A 40 -4.01 -1.82 -1.94
N ILE A 41 -4.38 -1.46 -0.71
CA ILE A 41 -5.70 -1.70 -0.12
C ILE A 41 -6.44 -0.38 -0.04
N TRP A 42 -7.49 -0.25 -0.83
CA TRP A 42 -8.47 0.82 -0.73
C TRP A 42 -9.49 0.47 0.36
N PRO A 43 -9.50 1.17 1.52
CA PRO A 43 -10.23 0.73 2.70
C PRO A 43 -11.66 1.26 2.77
N SER A 44 -12.40 1.24 1.68
CA SER A 44 -13.69 1.94 1.57
C SER A 44 -14.94 1.07 1.75
N CYS A 45 -14.77 -0.24 1.87
CA CYS A 45 -15.87 -1.20 1.79
C CYS A 45 -16.39 -1.62 3.17
N HIS A 46 -16.56 -0.69 4.10
CA HIS A 46 -17.15 -0.91 5.42
C HIS A 46 -17.89 0.35 5.90
N ASN A 47 -18.58 0.21 7.03
CA ASN A 47 -19.29 1.33 7.64
C ASN A 47 -18.33 2.17 8.49
N ASP A 48 -17.77 3.23 7.91
CA ASP A 48 -17.06 4.27 8.65
C ASP A 48 -18.01 5.41 9.01
N SER A 49 -17.97 5.89 10.24
CA SER A 49 -18.93 6.89 10.73
C SER A 49 -18.88 8.21 9.98
N LEU A 50 -17.68 8.66 9.59
CA LEU A 50 -17.49 9.89 8.84
C LEU A 50 -17.94 9.71 7.38
N ALA A 51 -17.59 8.58 6.78
CA ALA A 51 -18.03 8.20 5.44
C ALA A 51 -19.56 8.06 5.36
N GLN A 52 -20.20 7.45 6.36
CA GLN A 52 -21.65 7.30 6.41
C GLN A 52 -22.36 8.64 6.43
N VAL A 53 -21.87 9.59 7.21
CA VAL A 53 -22.46 10.92 7.27
C VAL A 53 -22.25 11.70 5.98
N HIS A 54 -21.08 11.61 5.38
CA HIS A 54 -20.67 12.53 4.32
C HIS A 54 -20.63 11.92 2.92
N LEU A 55 -20.43 10.61 2.77
CA LEU A 55 -20.28 9.97 1.46
C LEU A 55 -21.30 8.86 1.22
N TRP A 56 -21.28 7.77 1.99
CA TRP A 56 -22.00 6.53 1.74
C TRP A 56 -22.97 6.24 2.89
N GLY A 57 -24.22 6.66 2.71
CA GLY A 57 -25.21 6.74 3.79
C GLY A 57 -25.88 5.42 4.18
N ASP A 58 -25.78 4.38 3.36
CA ASP A 58 -26.46 3.09 3.59
C ASP A 58 -25.71 2.17 4.60
N GLY A 59 -24.48 2.53 4.98
CA GLY A 59 -23.66 1.75 5.92
C GLY A 59 -22.86 0.62 5.29
N GLU A 60 -22.88 0.50 3.96
CA GLU A 60 -22.09 -0.50 3.22
C GLU A 60 -20.76 0.06 2.67
N GLY A 61 -20.41 1.30 3.03
CA GLY A 61 -19.26 1.98 2.46
C GLY A 61 -19.44 2.23 0.96
N GLU A 62 -18.36 2.21 0.20
CA GLU A 62 -18.38 2.52 -1.23
C GLU A 62 -19.12 1.46 -2.10
N TRP A 63 -19.48 0.31 -1.52
CA TRP A 63 -20.38 -0.63 -2.20
C TRP A 63 -21.69 0.03 -2.65
N GLU A 64 -22.13 1.05 -1.92
CA GLU A 64 -23.29 1.88 -2.32
C GLU A 64 -23.12 2.46 -3.74
N VAL A 65 -21.93 2.91 -4.07
CA VAL A 65 -21.63 3.53 -5.37
C VAL A 65 -21.30 2.47 -6.42
N ILE A 66 -20.49 1.48 -6.07
CA ILE A 66 -20.07 0.39 -6.98
C ILE A 66 -21.27 -0.37 -7.54
N LYS A 67 -22.27 -0.66 -6.70
CA LYS A 67 -23.52 -1.33 -7.11
C LYS A 67 -24.38 -0.50 -8.09
N LYS A 68 -24.19 0.82 -8.14
CA LYS A 68 -24.86 1.73 -9.07
C LYS A 68 -24.21 1.83 -10.44
N GLY A 69 -23.04 1.22 -10.61
CA GLY A 69 -22.34 1.18 -11.88
C GLY A 69 -23.26 0.68 -13.01
N THR A 70 -23.24 1.36 -14.14
CA THR A 70 -24.03 0.98 -15.32
C THR A 70 -23.15 0.91 -16.56
N PRO A 71 -23.39 -0.05 -17.48
CA PRO A 71 -22.67 -0.10 -18.74
C PRO A 71 -22.81 1.22 -19.52
N ARG A 72 -21.70 1.72 -20.07
CA ARG A 72 -21.64 2.96 -20.87
C ARG A 72 -21.60 2.68 -22.36
N TYR A 73 -21.14 1.52 -22.74
CA TYR A 73 -21.01 1.05 -24.11
C TYR A 73 -21.19 -0.48 -24.17
N ASP A 74 -21.32 -1.02 -25.36
CA ASP A 74 -21.51 -2.45 -25.53
C ASP A 74 -20.30 -3.25 -25.06
N GLY A 75 -20.52 -4.25 -24.23
CA GLY A 75 -19.46 -5.04 -23.58
C GLY A 75 -18.81 -4.40 -22.36
N HIS A 76 -19.19 -3.20 -21.93
CA HIS A 76 -18.70 -2.60 -20.70
C HIS A 76 -19.16 -3.37 -19.46
N TYR A 77 -18.21 -3.88 -18.68
CA TYR A 77 -18.48 -4.67 -17.48
C TYR A 77 -18.79 -3.79 -16.27
N GLN A 78 -20.05 -3.48 -16.09
CA GLN A 78 -20.60 -2.79 -14.92
C GLN A 78 -21.99 -3.33 -14.59
N PRO A 79 -22.42 -3.35 -13.30
CA PRO A 79 -21.57 -3.11 -12.13
C PRO A 79 -20.54 -4.23 -11.94
N LYS A 80 -19.43 -3.93 -11.30
CA LYS A 80 -18.44 -4.94 -10.92
C LYS A 80 -19.06 -5.90 -9.91
N GLN A 81 -18.83 -7.20 -10.09
CA GLN A 81 -19.44 -8.25 -9.25
C GLN A 81 -18.35 -9.11 -8.63
N PRO A 82 -18.03 -8.88 -7.33
CA PRO A 82 -17.10 -9.72 -6.62
C PRO A 82 -17.58 -11.18 -6.59
N LEU A 83 -16.66 -12.14 -6.78
CA LEU A 83 -16.98 -13.56 -6.75
C LEU A 83 -17.49 -14.00 -5.37
N TRP A 84 -16.97 -13.40 -4.32
CA TRP A 84 -17.34 -13.69 -2.93
C TRP A 84 -18.48 -12.82 -2.39
N GLY A 85 -19.02 -11.92 -3.22
CA GLY A 85 -20.03 -10.95 -2.82
C GLY A 85 -19.45 -9.63 -2.33
N TYR A 86 -20.33 -8.72 -1.98
CA TYR A 86 -19.99 -7.38 -1.48
C TYR A 86 -19.69 -7.45 0.01
N GLU A 87 -18.47 -7.85 0.35
CA GLU A 87 -18.04 -8.09 1.72
C GLU A 87 -17.40 -6.85 2.34
N HIS A 88 -17.47 -6.75 3.67
CA HIS A 88 -16.85 -5.66 4.40
C HIS A 88 -15.39 -5.94 4.68
N ASP A 89 -14.52 -4.97 4.44
CA ASP A 89 -13.07 -5.06 4.60
C ASP A 89 -12.61 -4.84 6.06
N ASP A 90 -13.52 -4.47 6.96
CA ASP A 90 -13.32 -4.43 8.41
C ASP A 90 -13.67 -5.76 9.12
N ASP A 91 -14.16 -6.79 8.38
CA ASP A 91 -14.38 -8.12 8.94
C ASP A 91 -13.07 -8.94 8.91
N PRO A 92 -12.53 -9.34 10.09
CA PRO A 92 -11.30 -10.13 10.15
C PRO A 92 -11.37 -11.44 9.37
N LYS A 93 -12.55 -12.07 9.25
CA LYS A 93 -12.71 -13.33 8.50
C LYS A 93 -12.60 -13.14 6.99
N VAL A 94 -13.09 -12.01 6.51
CA VAL A 94 -12.91 -11.61 5.12
C VAL A 94 -11.43 -11.41 4.82
N VAL A 95 -10.74 -10.68 5.70
CA VAL A 95 -9.32 -10.40 5.55
C VAL A 95 -8.46 -11.65 5.75
N GLU A 96 -8.83 -12.59 6.64
CA GLU A 96 -8.18 -13.91 6.77
C GLU A 96 -8.15 -14.63 5.39
N ARG A 97 -9.28 -14.64 4.67
CA ARG A 97 -9.35 -15.24 3.34
C ARG A 97 -8.54 -14.44 2.30
N TRP A 98 -8.53 -13.12 2.38
CA TRP A 98 -7.71 -12.29 1.51
C TRP A 98 -6.23 -12.63 1.66
N ILE A 99 -5.74 -12.72 2.89
CA ILE A 99 -4.35 -13.06 3.20
C ILE A 99 -3.98 -14.43 2.64
N ASP A 100 -4.78 -15.46 2.93
CA ASP A 100 -4.49 -16.83 2.44
C ASP A 100 -4.51 -16.88 0.91
N THR A 101 -5.44 -16.15 0.26
CA THR A 101 -5.52 -16.08 -1.20
C THR A 101 -4.35 -15.31 -1.80
N ALA A 102 -3.99 -14.18 -1.23
CA ALA A 102 -2.87 -13.35 -1.66
C ALA A 102 -1.56 -14.14 -1.62
N LEU A 103 -1.26 -14.77 -0.49
CA LEU A 103 -0.06 -15.59 -0.31
C LEU A 103 0.00 -16.78 -1.25
N ALA A 104 -1.14 -17.44 -1.51
CA ALA A 104 -1.21 -18.56 -2.45
C ALA A 104 -0.92 -18.16 -3.91
N HIS A 105 -1.00 -16.85 -4.22
CA HIS A 105 -0.76 -16.33 -5.56
C HIS A 105 0.45 -15.40 -5.67
N GLY A 106 1.28 -15.31 -4.61
CA GLY A 106 2.54 -14.57 -4.66
C GLY A 106 2.46 -13.11 -4.20
N VAL A 107 1.29 -12.60 -3.81
CA VAL A 107 1.18 -11.29 -3.13
C VAL A 107 1.46 -11.51 -1.64
N ASN A 108 2.45 -10.82 -1.10
CA ASN A 108 2.93 -11.03 0.27
C ASN A 108 3.00 -9.75 1.11
N THR A 109 2.54 -8.64 0.56
CA THR A 109 2.55 -7.34 1.24
C THR A 109 1.26 -6.57 0.89
N PHE A 110 0.61 -6.00 1.90
CA PHE A 110 -0.49 -5.07 1.71
C PHE A 110 -0.04 -3.65 2.04
N ILE A 111 -0.44 -2.68 1.22
CA ILE A 111 -0.19 -1.26 1.43
C ILE A 111 -1.54 -0.64 1.72
N TYR A 112 -1.77 -0.26 2.98
CA TYR A 112 -3.05 0.34 3.35
C TYR A 112 -3.05 1.82 3.03
N ASP A 113 -4.00 2.27 2.20
CA ASP A 113 -4.31 3.68 2.04
C ASP A 113 -4.82 4.19 3.38
N TRP A 114 -4.07 5.08 3.99
CA TRP A 114 -4.35 5.58 5.33
C TRP A 114 -4.63 7.07 5.27
N TYR A 115 -5.72 7.50 5.89
CA TYR A 115 -6.25 8.85 5.77
C TYR A 115 -6.30 9.55 7.12
N TRP A 116 -6.14 10.87 7.08
CA TRP A 116 -6.30 11.74 8.23
C TRP A 116 -7.03 13.00 7.82
N TYR A 117 -8.24 13.20 8.34
CA TYR A 117 -9.06 14.39 8.10
C TYR A 117 -9.69 14.88 9.39
N MET A 118 -9.84 16.22 9.55
CA MET A 118 -10.56 16.83 10.67
C MET A 118 -10.14 16.30 12.06
N ASP A 119 -8.82 16.14 12.28
CA ASP A 119 -8.20 15.63 13.51
C ASP A 119 -8.44 14.13 13.80
N TYR A 120 -8.98 13.36 12.85
CA TYR A 120 -9.27 11.94 13.01
C TYR A 120 -8.72 11.08 11.88
N PRO A 121 -8.34 9.81 12.17
CA PRO A 121 -8.13 8.83 11.12
C PRO A 121 -9.47 8.54 10.42
N TYR A 122 -9.42 8.37 9.11
CA TYR A 122 -10.59 8.10 8.29
C TYR A 122 -10.43 6.75 7.58
N LEU A 123 -11.49 5.95 7.49
CA LEU A 123 -11.50 4.60 6.91
C LEU A 123 -10.49 3.62 7.55
N GLU A 124 -10.08 3.83 8.78
CA GLU A 124 -9.05 3.02 9.44
C GLU A 124 -9.56 1.62 9.86
N GLY A 125 -10.87 1.37 9.77
CA GLY A 125 -11.51 0.12 10.14
C GLY A 125 -10.94 -1.09 9.40
N ALA A 126 -10.72 -0.97 8.09
CA ALA A 126 -10.15 -2.04 7.27
C ALA A 126 -8.78 -2.53 7.80
N LEU A 127 -7.93 -1.59 8.24
CA LEU A 127 -6.64 -1.92 8.85
C LEU A 127 -6.80 -2.42 10.28
N ASN A 128 -7.48 -1.65 11.16
CA ASN A 128 -7.49 -1.90 12.59
C ASN A 128 -8.43 -3.02 13.02
N ASP A 129 -9.59 -3.13 12.39
CA ASP A 129 -10.61 -4.11 12.72
C ASP A 129 -10.57 -5.32 11.78
N GLY A 130 -10.31 -5.12 10.51
CA GLY A 130 -10.13 -6.18 9.53
C GLY A 130 -8.76 -6.85 9.67
N PHE A 131 -7.70 -6.18 9.21
CA PHE A 131 -6.38 -6.81 9.06
C PHE A 131 -5.71 -7.14 10.40
N LEU A 132 -5.59 -6.18 11.31
CA LEU A 132 -4.86 -6.38 12.56
C LEU A 132 -5.54 -7.36 13.52
N LYS A 133 -6.84 -7.69 13.30
CA LYS A 133 -7.58 -8.71 14.05
C LYS A 133 -7.68 -10.04 13.31
N ALA A 134 -7.29 -10.14 12.05
CA ALA A 134 -7.22 -11.38 11.30
C ALA A 134 -6.20 -12.33 11.94
N LYS A 135 -6.57 -13.62 12.15
CA LYS A 135 -5.74 -14.60 12.87
C LYS A 135 -4.42 -14.92 12.16
N ASN A 136 -4.39 -14.75 10.86
CA ASN A 136 -3.23 -15.02 10.00
C ASN A 136 -2.49 -13.75 9.57
N ASN A 137 -2.77 -12.58 10.17
CA ASN A 137 -2.19 -11.31 9.77
C ASN A 137 -0.65 -11.31 9.80
N GLU A 138 -0.04 -12.00 10.77
CA GLU A 138 1.43 -12.06 10.91
C GLU A 138 2.14 -12.76 9.73
N LYS A 139 1.39 -13.49 8.88
CA LYS A 139 1.94 -14.10 7.67
C LYS A 139 2.07 -13.11 6.51
N MET A 140 1.38 -11.97 6.59
CA MET A 140 1.32 -10.94 5.56
C MET A 140 2.07 -9.70 6.02
N ASN A 141 3.03 -9.24 5.24
CA ASN A 141 3.66 -7.95 5.48
C ASN A 141 2.68 -6.81 5.20
N PHE A 142 2.86 -5.70 5.87
CA PHE A 142 2.10 -4.51 5.56
C PHE A 142 2.86 -3.22 5.87
N TYR A 143 2.45 -2.15 5.21
CA TYR A 143 2.78 -0.79 5.60
C TYR A 143 1.65 0.15 5.18
N ILE A 144 1.73 1.40 5.61
CA ILE A 144 0.71 2.41 5.32
C ILE A 144 1.23 3.43 4.31
N MET A 145 0.35 3.86 3.45
CA MET A 145 0.51 5.03 2.60
C MET A 145 -0.44 6.11 3.10
N TRP A 146 0.11 7.22 3.60
CA TRP A 146 -0.71 8.38 3.92
C TRP A 146 -1.23 9.01 2.63
N ALA A 147 -2.51 8.73 2.34
CA ALA A 147 -3.22 9.21 1.18
C ALA A 147 -3.73 10.65 1.45
N ASN A 148 -2.79 11.57 1.53
CA ASN A 148 -2.97 12.97 1.91
C ASN A 148 -3.44 13.84 0.75
N HIS A 149 -4.55 13.47 0.11
CA HIS A 149 -5.18 14.26 -0.95
C HIS A 149 -6.55 14.77 -0.52
N ASN A 150 -6.98 15.88 -1.12
CA ASN A 150 -8.28 16.47 -0.85
C ASN A 150 -9.43 15.59 -1.34
N VAL A 151 -10.54 15.59 -0.61
CA VAL A 151 -11.78 14.92 -1.00
C VAL A 151 -12.75 15.93 -1.56
N GLN A 152 -13.06 15.80 -2.85
CA GLN A 152 -14.05 16.59 -3.55
C GLN A 152 -15.37 15.83 -3.63
N LYS A 153 -16.47 16.50 -3.34
CA LYS A 153 -17.80 15.88 -3.27
C LYS A 153 -18.21 15.16 -4.53
N ASN A 154 -18.11 15.85 -5.69
CA ASN A 154 -18.56 15.32 -6.97
C ASN A 154 -17.69 14.17 -7.50
N TYR A 155 -16.42 14.09 -7.11
CA TYR A 155 -15.55 12.99 -7.53
C TYR A 155 -15.79 11.72 -6.70
N TRP A 156 -15.94 11.86 -5.38
CA TRP A 156 -16.09 10.70 -4.50
C TRP A 156 -17.51 10.11 -4.52
N ASN A 157 -18.53 10.95 -4.66
CA ASN A 157 -19.90 10.47 -4.81
C ASN A 157 -20.78 11.47 -5.59
N CYS A 158 -20.66 11.47 -6.92
CA CYS A 158 -21.50 12.29 -7.79
C CYS A 158 -23.00 11.93 -7.69
N HIS A 159 -23.35 10.69 -7.33
CA HIS A 159 -24.75 10.31 -7.14
C HIS A 159 -25.42 11.11 -6.00
N ARG A 160 -24.65 11.45 -4.97
CA ARG A 160 -25.15 12.24 -3.83
C ARG A 160 -25.06 13.74 -4.07
N TYR A 161 -23.97 14.19 -4.68
CA TYR A 161 -23.62 15.60 -4.75
C TYR A 161 -23.78 16.24 -6.13
N GLY A 162 -24.08 15.44 -7.16
CA GLY A 162 -24.15 15.95 -8.54
C GLY A 162 -22.83 16.57 -8.98
N ASP A 163 -22.91 17.76 -9.55
CA ASP A 163 -21.75 18.50 -10.07
C ASP A 163 -21.09 19.42 -8.99
N ASP A 164 -21.43 19.28 -7.70
CA ASP A 164 -20.83 20.05 -6.60
C ASP A 164 -19.36 19.62 -6.39
N GLY A 165 -18.43 20.33 -7.06
CA GLY A 165 -16.99 20.13 -6.94
C GLY A 165 -16.35 20.78 -5.70
N SER A 166 -17.15 21.22 -4.73
CA SER A 166 -16.61 21.81 -3.51
C SER A 166 -15.86 20.77 -2.67
N LEU A 167 -14.92 21.28 -1.88
CA LEU A 167 -14.11 20.47 -0.98
C LEU A 167 -14.99 19.89 0.14
N LEU A 168 -14.87 18.58 0.37
CA LEU A 168 -15.48 17.90 1.50
C LEU A 168 -14.50 17.79 2.67
N PHE A 169 -13.29 17.31 2.39
CA PHE A 169 -12.21 17.20 3.37
C PHE A 169 -10.93 17.79 2.80
N ASP A 170 -10.26 18.61 3.62
CA ASP A 170 -8.93 19.14 3.36
C ASP A 170 -7.88 18.18 3.95
N ALA A 171 -6.87 17.86 3.18
CA ALA A 171 -5.81 16.92 3.59
C ALA A 171 -4.58 17.62 4.18
N THR A 172 -4.55 18.95 4.22
CA THR A 172 -3.46 19.67 4.89
C THR A 172 -3.55 19.48 6.40
N VAL A 173 -2.41 19.41 7.04
CA VAL A 173 -2.31 19.25 8.51
C VAL A 173 -1.42 20.35 9.09
N ASN A 174 -1.74 20.76 10.30
CA ASN A 174 -0.87 21.61 11.09
C ASN A 174 0.13 20.79 11.92
N TRP A 175 1.06 21.47 12.60
CA TRP A 175 2.09 20.82 13.41
C TRP A 175 1.55 19.90 14.52
N ASP A 176 0.46 20.27 15.18
CA ASP A 176 -0.07 19.47 16.28
C ASP A 176 -0.77 18.21 15.76
N GLN A 177 -1.49 18.32 14.64
CA GLN A 177 -2.03 17.18 13.90
C GLN A 177 -0.91 16.24 13.42
N PHE A 178 0.15 16.80 12.85
CA PHE A 178 1.28 16.00 12.36
C PHE A 178 1.97 15.23 13.50
N LYS A 179 2.19 15.86 14.65
CA LYS A 179 2.72 15.16 15.83
C LYS A 179 1.81 14.02 16.30
N THR A 180 0.49 14.24 16.25
CA THR A 180 -0.49 13.20 16.57
C THR A 180 -0.43 12.03 15.58
N ILE A 181 -0.29 12.33 14.28
CA ILE A 181 -0.07 11.31 13.24
C ILE A 181 1.21 10.52 13.52
N VAL A 182 2.33 11.19 13.78
CA VAL A 182 3.62 10.56 14.07
C VAL A 182 3.53 9.63 15.27
N ASP A 183 2.96 10.10 16.40
CA ASP A 183 2.77 9.26 17.59
C ASP A 183 1.89 8.05 17.29
N ARG A 184 0.78 8.26 16.58
CA ARG A 184 -0.15 7.19 16.21
C ARG A 184 0.52 6.11 15.36
N VAL A 185 1.20 6.48 14.27
CA VAL A 185 1.77 5.49 13.34
C VAL A 185 2.91 4.71 13.98
N ILE A 186 3.74 5.36 14.81
CA ILE A 186 4.81 4.69 15.56
C ILE A 186 4.22 3.67 16.54
N ASN A 187 3.22 4.06 17.32
CA ASN A 187 2.71 3.22 18.40
C ASN A 187 1.77 2.14 17.93
N GLN A 188 0.96 2.38 16.90
CA GLN A 188 -0.01 1.40 16.42
C GLN A 188 0.54 0.46 15.36
N TYR A 189 1.42 0.95 14.45
CA TYR A 189 1.81 0.21 13.27
C TYR A 189 3.28 -0.17 13.24
N PHE A 190 4.22 0.77 13.38
CA PHE A 190 5.66 0.50 13.18
C PHE A 190 6.22 -0.58 14.09
N LYS A 191 5.65 -0.72 15.29
CA LYS A 191 6.06 -1.73 16.28
C LYS A 191 5.56 -3.14 15.96
N ARG A 192 4.68 -3.30 14.96
CA ARG A 192 4.22 -4.63 14.56
C ARG A 192 5.37 -5.43 13.93
N PRO A 193 5.47 -6.74 14.21
CA PRO A 193 6.58 -7.55 13.69
C PRO A 193 6.57 -7.61 12.15
N ASN A 194 5.40 -7.69 11.54
CA ASN A 194 5.16 -7.77 10.10
C ASN A 194 5.02 -6.40 9.41
N TYR A 195 5.26 -5.29 10.12
CA TYR A 195 5.37 -3.98 9.46
C TYR A 195 6.65 -3.92 8.63
N VAL A 196 6.55 -3.52 7.36
CA VAL A 196 7.68 -3.49 6.43
C VAL A 196 8.75 -2.51 6.92
N LYS A 197 9.98 -3.01 6.96
CA LYS A 197 11.18 -2.25 7.31
C LYS A 197 12.28 -2.51 6.28
N ILE A 198 12.82 -1.46 5.71
CA ILE A 198 14.00 -1.50 4.85
C ILE A 198 15.20 -1.11 5.70
N ASP A 199 16.20 -1.99 5.81
CA ASP A 199 17.40 -1.79 6.63
C ASP A 199 17.12 -1.45 8.11
N GLY A 200 15.98 -1.91 8.62
CA GLY A 200 15.52 -1.64 9.99
C GLY A 200 14.83 -0.28 10.17
N CYS A 201 14.54 0.42 9.08
CA CYS A 201 13.78 1.65 9.03
C CYS A 201 12.33 1.34 8.58
N PRO A 202 11.28 1.58 9.39
CA PRO A 202 9.91 1.39 8.95
C PRO A 202 9.61 2.27 7.74
N VAL A 203 8.86 1.71 6.78
CA VAL A 203 8.44 2.44 5.57
C VAL A 203 7.21 3.28 5.89
N PHE A 204 7.27 4.56 5.59
CA PHE A 204 6.12 5.45 5.60
C PHE A 204 5.95 6.08 4.22
N SER A 205 4.84 5.78 3.56
CA SER A 205 4.58 6.29 2.23
C SER A 205 3.70 7.54 2.29
N ILE A 206 3.96 8.51 1.41
CA ILE A 206 3.21 9.76 1.25
C ILE A 206 2.72 9.81 -0.19
N PHE A 207 1.39 10.00 -0.37
CA PHE A 207 0.77 10.00 -1.69
C PHE A 207 0.99 11.32 -2.44
N ASP A 208 0.75 12.45 -1.78
CA ASP A 208 0.86 13.78 -2.38
C ASP A 208 1.93 14.60 -1.66
N MET A 209 3.14 14.61 -2.23
CA MET A 209 4.26 15.38 -1.67
C MET A 209 4.00 16.89 -1.76
N GLY A 210 3.30 17.35 -2.78
CA GLY A 210 2.91 18.76 -2.90
C GLY A 210 1.99 19.19 -1.76
N ARG A 211 1.01 18.38 -1.42
CA ARG A 211 0.09 18.61 -0.30
C ARG A 211 0.80 18.52 1.06
N PHE A 212 1.79 17.62 1.17
CA PHE A 212 2.64 17.55 2.34
C PHE A 212 3.44 18.86 2.53
N LEU A 213 4.05 19.37 1.47
CA LEU A 213 4.79 20.65 1.50
C LEU A 213 3.86 21.82 1.84
N GLU A 214 2.65 21.85 1.27
CA GLU A 214 1.64 22.89 1.54
C GLU A 214 1.24 22.93 3.03
N SER A 215 1.16 21.78 3.68
CA SER A 215 0.83 21.68 5.12
C SER A 215 1.79 22.47 6.01
N PHE A 216 3.04 22.64 5.60
CA PHE A 216 4.07 23.35 6.37
C PHE A 216 4.46 24.71 5.77
N GLY A 217 3.92 25.07 4.61
CA GLY A 217 4.07 26.39 3.98
C GLY A 217 5.39 26.62 3.25
N SER A 218 6.43 25.83 3.53
CA SER A 218 7.69 25.86 2.77
C SER A 218 8.40 24.51 2.82
N MET A 219 9.32 24.30 1.88
CA MET A 219 10.14 23.07 1.84
C MET A 219 11.05 22.94 3.07
N GLU A 220 11.55 24.05 3.60
CA GLU A 220 12.37 24.09 4.81
C GLU A 220 11.58 23.69 6.06
N GLU A 221 10.34 24.14 6.19
CA GLU A 221 9.48 23.74 7.32
C GLU A 221 9.01 22.28 7.18
N ALA A 222 8.72 21.83 5.96
CA ALA A 222 8.42 20.42 5.70
C ALA A 222 9.63 19.51 6.01
N ALA A 223 10.85 19.95 5.70
CA ALA A 223 12.07 19.22 6.08
C ALA A 223 12.23 19.11 7.60
N LYS A 224 11.88 20.16 8.36
CA LYS A 224 11.85 20.09 9.84
C LYS A 224 10.80 19.09 10.33
N ALA A 225 9.63 19.02 9.68
CA ALA A 225 8.60 18.06 10.03
C ALA A 225 9.09 16.61 9.78
N VAL A 226 9.71 16.35 8.66
CA VAL A 226 10.30 15.03 8.37
C VAL A 226 11.43 14.70 9.36
N GLN A 227 12.28 15.68 9.72
CA GLN A 227 13.33 15.46 10.71
C GLN A 227 12.76 15.14 12.09
N TYR A 228 11.73 15.86 12.51
CA TYR A 228 10.99 15.54 13.76
C TYR A 228 10.48 14.08 13.72
N PHE A 229 9.88 13.66 12.62
CA PHE A 229 9.39 12.28 12.50
C PHE A 229 10.53 11.26 12.61
N ARG A 230 11.67 11.50 11.95
CA ARG A 230 12.87 10.64 12.07
C ARG A 230 13.36 10.54 13.51
N ASP A 231 13.41 11.69 14.21
CA ASP A 231 13.87 11.72 15.59
C ASP A 231 12.94 10.91 16.53
N GLU A 232 11.64 11.01 16.35
CA GLU A 232 10.67 10.22 17.14
C GLU A 232 10.75 8.72 16.81
N VAL A 233 10.96 8.35 15.55
CA VAL A 233 11.16 6.95 15.13
C VAL A 233 12.45 6.37 15.75
N VAL A 234 13.54 7.13 15.77
CA VAL A 234 14.78 6.72 16.42
C VAL A 234 14.62 6.60 17.94
N LYS A 235 13.92 7.54 18.58
CA LYS A 235 13.56 7.45 20.03
C LYS A 235 12.71 6.21 20.32
N ALA A 236 11.89 5.77 19.37
CA ALA A 236 11.09 4.55 19.50
C ALA A 236 11.90 3.26 19.33
N GLY A 237 13.21 3.35 19.02
CA GLY A 237 14.16 2.24 18.93
C GLY A 237 14.41 1.69 17.54
N PHE A 238 13.94 2.37 16.49
CA PHE A 238 14.24 2.02 15.09
C PHE A 238 15.57 2.66 14.63
N LYS A 239 16.14 2.14 13.53
CA LYS A 239 17.39 2.71 12.98
C LYS A 239 17.19 4.07 12.30
N GLY A 240 16.00 4.35 11.83
CA GLY A 240 15.60 5.54 11.10
C GLY A 240 14.23 5.38 10.51
N LEU A 241 13.87 6.22 9.54
CA LEU A 241 12.59 6.21 8.83
C LEU A 241 12.85 6.16 7.32
N HIS A 242 12.24 5.23 6.62
CA HIS A 242 12.22 5.18 5.16
C HIS A 242 11.00 5.93 4.64
N ILE A 243 11.22 7.11 4.05
CA ILE A 243 10.15 7.88 3.39
C ILE A 243 10.05 7.42 1.94
N GLN A 244 8.86 6.95 1.56
CA GLN A 244 8.51 6.62 0.18
C GLN A 244 7.51 7.66 -0.33
N GLU A 245 7.67 8.13 -1.56
CA GLU A 245 6.60 8.80 -2.27
C GLU A 245 5.83 7.77 -3.09
N SER A 246 4.50 7.74 -2.96
CA SER A 246 3.60 6.97 -3.83
C SER A 246 2.74 7.94 -4.64
N ALA A 247 3.35 8.55 -5.65
CA ALA A 247 2.67 9.55 -6.47
C ALA A 247 1.40 8.99 -7.14
N GLY A 248 0.37 9.79 -7.24
CA GLY A 248 -0.96 9.39 -7.73
C GLY A 248 -1.02 8.94 -9.18
N GLY A 249 0.01 9.15 -9.94
CA GLY A 249 0.17 8.72 -11.33
C GLY A 249 1.26 9.55 -11.98
N GLY A 250 2.29 8.89 -12.47
CA GLY A 250 3.41 9.54 -13.12
C GLY A 250 3.06 10.03 -14.52
N GLY A 251 3.61 11.17 -14.90
CA GLY A 251 3.74 11.61 -16.28
C GLY A 251 5.22 11.76 -16.61
N PHE A 252 5.54 12.00 -17.88
CA PHE A 252 6.90 12.35 -18.26
C PHE A 252 7.38 13.58 -17.48
N LEU A 253 8.61 13.52 -16.99
CA LEU A 253 9.23 14.64 -16.28
C LEU A 253 9.60 15.75 -17.28
N SER A 254 9.12 16.97 -17.03
CA SER A 254 9.76 18.15 -17.58
C SER A 254 11.05 18.45 -16.81
N GLU A 255 11.96 19.20 -17.42
CA GLU A 255 13.21 19.64 -16.75
C GLU A 255 12.93 20.37 -15.42
N GLU A 256 11.91 21.25 -15.42
CA GLU A 256 11.48 21.98 -14.22
C GLU A 256 10.97 21.02 -13.12
N ARG A 257 10.12 20.05 -13.49
CA ARG A 257 9.60 19.08 -12.55
C ARG A 257 10.70 18.17 -12.01
N ALA A 258 11.61 17.71 -12.86
CA ALA A 258 12.75 16.91 -12.43
C ALA A 258 13.66 17.68 -11.45
N ALA A 259 13.93 18.96 -11.71
CA ALA A 259 14.71 19.82 -10.83
C ALA A 259 14.01 20.00 -9.46
N TYR A 260 12.71 20.27 -9.45
CA TYR A 260 11.92 20.39 -8.22
C TYR A 260 11.86 19.08 -7.44
N THR A 261 11.71 17.96 -8.15
CA THR A 261 11.70 16.61 -7.54
C THR A 261 13.05 16.31 -6.88
N ARG A 262 14.17 16.58 -7.56
CA ARG A 262 15.51 16.43 -6.97
C ARG A 262 15.69 17.28 -5.71
N GLU A 263 15.17 18.52 -5.73
CA GLU A 263 15.27 19.41 -4.57
C GLU A 263 14.54 18.86 -3.33
N TYR A 264 13.29 18.40 -3.46
CA TYR A 264 12.61 17.87 -2.28
C TYR A 264 13.15 16.49 -1.87
N ILE A 265 13.61 15.65 -2.80
CA ILE A 265 14.28 14.38 -2.45
C ILE A 265 15.47 14.67 -1.54
N GLU A 266 16.32 15.61 -1.92
CA GLU A 266 17.51 15.98 -1.13
C GLU A 266 17.13 16.61 0.20
N LYS A 267 16.26 17.63 0.21
CA LYS A 267 15.93 18.40 1.42
C LYS A 267 15.12 17.60 2.45
N LEU A 268 14.18 16.78 1.99
CA LEU A 268 13.35 15.95 2.87
C LEU A 268 13.99 14.58 3.12
N GLY A 269 14.98 14.19 2.32
CA GLY A 269 15.61 12.88 2.39
C GLY A 269 14.63 11.76 2.03
N VAL A 270 13.84 11.92 0.96
CA VAL A 270 13.00 10.85 0.41
C VAL A 270 13.89 9.69 -0.02
N ASN A 271 13.50 8.46 0.28
CA ASN A 271 14.34 7.29 0.08
C ASN A 271 13.96 6.47 -1.18
N SER A 272 12.67 6.51 -1.57
CA SER A 272 12.20 5.83 -2.78
C SER A 272 10.96 6.51 -3.35
N ILE A 273 10.71 6.27 -4.63
CA ILE A 273 9.48 6.67 -5.33
C ILE A 273 8.80 5.41 -5.87
N ALA A 274 7.50 5.35 -5.73
CA ALA A 274 6.59 4.45 -6.43
C ALA A 274 5.43 5.28 -7.00
N PHE A 275 4.60 4.66 -7.84
CA PHE A 275 3.36 5.28 -8.28
C PHE A 275 2.18 4.51 -7.69
N TYR A 276 1.09 5.21 -7.36
CA TYR A 276 -0.15 4.52 -6.96
C TYR A 276 -0.69 3.71 -8.13
N ASN A 277 -0.80 4.34 -9.30
CA ASN A 277 -1.10 3.65 -10.54
C ASN A 277 0.03 3.85 -11.58
N MET A 278 0.04 3.03 -12.63
CA MET A 278 0.99 3.18 -13.73
C MET A 278 0.89 4.59 -14.32
N GLY A 279 2.02 5.25 -14.55
CA GLY A 279 2.08 6.54 -15.23
C GLY A 279 1.74 6.46 -16.74
N GLY A 280 1.52 7.63 -17.36
CA GLY A 280 1.36 7.71 -18.82
C GLY A 280 -0.02 7.35 -19.30
N TRP A 281 -1.02 8.13 -18.92
CA TRP A 281 -2.42 7.90 -19.23
C TRP A 281 -2.68 7.63 -20.73
N ASP A 282 -3.38 6.55 -21.05
CA ASP A 282 -3.90 6.22 -22.37
C ASP A 282 -5.16 5.38 -22.21
N LYS A 283 -6.09 5.43 -23.17
CA LYS A 283 -7.30 4.61 -23.17
C LYS A 283 -7.01 3.14 -23.48
N ASP A 284 -6.05 2.88 -24.37
CA ASP A 284 -5.59 1.53 -24.65
C ASP A 284 -4.62 1.06 -23.56
N TYR A 285 -4.99 0.00 -22.86
CA TYR A 285 -4.21 -0.53 -21.74
C TYR A 285 -2.78 -0.96 -22.15
N LEU A 286 -2.62 -1.47 -23.37
CA LEU A 286 -1.29 -1.87 -23.85
C LEU A 286 -0.39 -0.66 -24.12
N THR A 287 -0.94 0.42 -24.65
CA THR A 287 -0.23 1.70 -24.83
C THR A 287 0.08 2.33 -23.48
N TYR A 288 -0.90 2.33 -22.56
CA TYR A 288 -0.72 2.81 -21.19
C TYR A 288 0.44 2.10 -20.48
N GLY A 289 0.51 0.78 -20.54
CA GLY A 289 1.60 0.03 -19.90
C GLY A 289 2.97 0.29 -20.55
N LYS A 290 3.04 0.48 -21.87
CA LYS A 290 4.28 0.87 -22.55
C LYS A 290 4.74 2.26 -22.13
N ASN A 291 3.82 3.22 -22.07
CA ASN A 291 4.13 4.58 -21.59
C ASN A 291 4.65 4.55 -20.15
N ALA A 292 4.05 3.71 -19.29
CA ALA A 292 4.49 3.56 -17.91
C ALA A 292 5.93 3.04 -17.78
N ILE A 293 6.34 2.10 -18.65
CA ILE A 293 7.72 1.62 -18.70
C ILE A 293 8.68 2.75 -19.09
N GLU A 294 8.35 3.54 -20.10
CA GLU A 294 9.20 4.66 -20.54
C GLU A 294 9.29 5.78 -19.49
N ILE A 295 8.17 6.08 -18.81
CA ILE A 295 8.16 7.05 -17.71
C ILE A 295 9.05 6.57 -16.57
N ARG A 296 8.91 5.31 -16.12
CA ARG A 296 9.75 4.74 -15.07
C ARG A 296 11.23 4.83 -15.44
N LYS A 297 11.58 4.49 -16.68
CA LYS A 297 12.94 4.61 -17.19
C LYS A 297 13.47 6.05 -17.12
N GLN A 298 12.65 7.03 -17.50
CA GLN A 298 13.04 8.44 -17.37
C GLN A 298 13.27 8.84 -15.91
N TYR A 299 12.40 8.42 -14.97
CA TYR A 299 12.58 8.68 -13.54
C TYR A 299 13.87 8.07 -13.02
N ASP A 300 14.18 6.84 -13.41
CA ASP A 300 15.39 6.12 -13.03
C ASP A 300 16.67 6.80 -13.57
N GLU A 301 16.62 7.33 -14.79
CA GLU A 301 17.74 8.05 -15.41
C GLU A 301 17.94 9.47 -14.85
N GLU A 302 16.86 10.18 -14.49
CA GLU A 302 16.92 11.59 -14.11
C GLU A 302 16.96 11.86 -12.61
N LEU A 303 16.51 10.90 -11.78
CA LEU A 303 16.39 11.09 -10.34
C LEU A 303 17.38 10.19 -9.58
N PRO A 304 18.16 10.73 -8.62
CA PRO A 304 19.13 9.97 -7.84
C PRO A 304 18.44 9.22 -6.68
N ILE A 305 17.45 8.37 -6.98
CA ILE A 305 16.60 7.71 -5.98
C ILE A 305 16.16 6.33 -6.47
N THR A 306 15.87 5.43 -5.54
CA THR A 306 15.25 4.14 -5.84
C THR A 306 13.84 4.31 -6.40
N ILE A 307 13.56 3.68 -7.55
CA ILE A 307 12.23 3.65 -8.15
C ILE A 307 11.66 2.24 -8.03
N PHE A 308 10.51 2.08 -7.39
CA PHE A 308 9.83 0.80 -7.35
C PHE A 308 8.79 0.69 -8.48
N PRO A 309 8.84 -0.38 -9.28
CA PRO A 309 7.92 -0.55 -10.40
C PRO A 309 6.50 -0.79 -9.91
N THR A 310 5.54 -0.09 -10.52
CA THR A 310 4.10 -0.26 -10.27
C THR A 310 3.40 -0.80 -11.50
N VAL A 311 2.45 -1.71 -11.30
CA VAL A 311 1.57 -2.24 -12.33
C VAL A 311 0.12 -2.07 -11.90
N SER A 312 -0.70 -1.40 -12.73
CA SER A 312 -2.15 -1.28 -12.52
C SER A 312 -2.90 -2.37 -13.28
N ILE A 313 -4.02 -2.83 -12.72
CA ILE A 313 -4.88 -3.81 -13.37
C ILE A 313 -5.71 -3.16 -14.46
N GLY A 314 -6.20 -1.95 -14.21
CA GLY A 314 -7.01 -1.21 -15.17
C GLY A 314 -7.37 0.17 -14.67
N TRP A 315 -8.40 0.76 -15.27
CA TRP A 315 -9.05 1.97 -14.78
C TRP A 315 -10.47 2.05 -15.32
N ASP A 316 -11.45 2.26 -14.44
CA ASP A 316 -12.86 2.44 -14.77
C ASP A 316 -13.59 3.04 -13.55
N ASP A 317 -13.57 4.36 -13.42
CA ASP A 317 -14.21 5.09 -12.32
C ASP A 317 -15.67 5.46 -12.59
N THR A 318 -16.26 4.90 -13.64
CA THR A 318 -17.66 5.17 -14.05
C THR A 318 -18.71 4.90 -12.96
N PRO A 319 -18.53 4.00 -11.98
CA PRO A 319 -19.48 3.83 -10.89
C PRO A 319 -19.70 5.09 -10.04
N ARG A 320 -18.69 5.96 -9.92
CA ARG A 320 -18.79 7.22 -9.16
C ARG A 320 -19.78 8.21 -9.79
N PHE A 321 -20.07 8.05 -11.08
CA PHE A 321 -20.86 9.01 -11.85
C PHE A 321 -22.18 8.42 -12.33
N PRO A 322 -23.30 9.16 -12.28
CA PRO A 322 -24.54 8.79 -12.98
C PRO A 322 -24.27 8.59 -14.47
N ALA A 323 -25.13 7.82 -15.16
CA ALA A 323 -24.98 7.53 -16.59
C ALA A 323 -24.94 8.81 -17.44
N LYS A 324 -23.73 9.29 -17.74
CA LYS A 324 -23.47 10.41 -18.66
C LYS A 324 -22.40 9.95 -19.63
N GLY A 325 -22.71 9.99 -20.92
CA GLY A 325 -21.73 9.88 -21.98
C GLY A 325 -20.83 8.64 -21.94
N GLY A 326 -19.85 8.63 -22.78
CA GLY A 326 -19.07 7.49 -23.18
C GLY A 326 -17.97 6.96 -22.22
N ASP A 327 -17.00 6.38 -22.85
CA ASP A 327 -15.85 5.65 -22.33
C ASP A 327 -14.67 6.55 -21.90
N GLU A 328 -14.91 7.84 -21.58
CA GLU A 328 -13.85 8.83 -21.42
C GLU A 328 -12.86 8.48 -20.29
N THR A 329 -13.36 7.79 -19.25
CA THR A 329 -12.60 7.44 -18.06
C THR A 329 -12.24 5.95 -17.98
N THR A 330 -12.62 5.14 -18.99
CA THR A 330 -12.34 3.70 -19.00
C THR A 330 -11.18 3.34 -19.90
N ARG A 331 -10.45 2.27 -19.53
CA ARG A 331 -9.45 1.64 -20.40
C ARG A 331 -10.02 0.41 -21.06
N TYR A 332 -9.71 0.23 -22.33
CA TYR A 332 -10.03 -0.99 -23.07
C TYR A 332 -8.80 -1.90 -23.22
N ASN A 333 -8.97 -3.12 -23.71
CA ASN A 333 -7.95 -4.17 -23.81
C ASN A 333 -7.37 -4.61 -22.45
N VAL A 334 -8.12 -4.38 -21.37
CA VAL A 334 -7.76 -4.86 -20.03
C VAL A 334 -8.09 -6.34 -19.92
N SER A 335 -7.09 -7.14 -19.57
CA SER A 335 -7.25 -8.59 -19.34
C SER A 335 -6.15 -9.13 -18.42
N PRO A 336 -6.34 -10.30 -17.78
CA PRO A 336 -5.29 -10.96 -17.03
C PRO A 336 -3.99 -11.16 -17.80
N GLN A 337 -4.07 -11.46 -19.10
CA GLN A 337 -2.90 -11.66 -19.98
C GLN A 337 -2.14 -10.36 -20.24
N ALA A 338 -2.89 -9.27 -20.51
CA ALA A 338 -2.29 -7.95 -20.69
C ALA A 338 -1.63 -7.46 -19.40
N PHE A 339 -2.27 -7.67 -18.25
CA PHE A 339 -1.70 -7.39 -16.94
C PHE A 339 -0.42 -8.18 -16.67
N ALA A 340 -0.41 -9.50 -16.95
CA ALA A 340 0.76 -10.35 -16.80
C ALA A 340 1.97 -9.84 -17.60
N THR A 341 1.75 -9.28 -18.81
CA THR A 341 2.83 -8.68 -19.61
C THR A 341 3.55 -7.57 -18.89
N PHE A 342 2.82 -6.66 -18.24
CA PHE A 342 3.42 -5.54 -17.53
C PHE A 342 3.93 -5.92 -16.15
N LEU A 343 3.34 -6.93 -15.50
CA LEU A 343 3.87 -7.51 -14.29
C LEU A 343 5.22 -8.19 -14.52
N GLN A 344 5.37 -8.91 -15.66
CA GLN A 344 6.64 -9.49 -16.08
C GLN A 344 7.70 -8.40 -16.29
N ALA A 345 7.35 -7.29 -16.96
CA ALA A 345 8.26 -6.17 -17.14
C ALA A 345 8.64 -5.48 -15.82
N ALA A 346 7.75 -5.45 -14.83
CA ALA A 346 8.05 -4.95 -13.49
C ALA A 346 9.00 -5.88 -12.74
N LYS A 347 8.81 -7.20 -12.87
CA LYS A 347 9.73 -8.20 -12.31
C LYS A 347 11.12 -8.11 -12.93
N GLU A 348 11.21 -8.03 -14.25
CA GLU A 348 12.49 -7.87 -14.98
C GLU A 348 13.23 -6.60 -14.55
N TYR A 349 12.50 -5.52 -14.30
CA TYR A 349 13.10 -4.30 -13.75
C TYR A 349 13.67 -4.55 -12.35
N ALA A 350 12.92 -5.17 -11.44
CA ALA A 350 13.41 -5.49 -10.10
C ALA A 350 14.65 -6.42 -10.16
N ASP A 351 14.64 -7.42 -11.04
CA ASP A 351 15.77 -8.34 -11.25
C ASP A 351 17.03 -7.61 -11.80
N SER A 352 16.85 -6.55 -12.58
CA SER A 352 17.95 -5.75 -13.13
C SER A 352 18.56 -4.74 -12.15
N HIS A 353 17.96 -4.55 -10.97
CA HIS A 353 18.39 -3.62 -9.93
C HIS A 353 18.65 -4.34 -8.58
N PRO A 354 19.61 -5.27 -8.52
CA PRO A 354 19.83 -6.10 -7.33
C PRO A 354 20.32 -5.31 -6.10
N GLU A 355 20.74 -4.06 -6.26
CA GLU A 355 21.12 -3.14 -5.19
C GLU A 355 19.90 -2.52 -4.49
N GLN A 356 18.72 -2.60 -5.11
CA GLN A 356 17.46 -2.07 -4.54
C GLN A 356 16.69 -3.18 -3.81
N PRO A 357 15.90 -2.83 -2.79
CA PRO A 357 14.91 -3.77 -2.25
C PRO A 357 13.95 -4.21 -3.37
N PRO A 358 13.71 -5.52 -3.54
CA PRO A 358 12.99 -6.07 -4.70
C PRO A 358 11.46 -5.89 -4.55
N PHE A 359 10.99 -4.64 -4.59
CA PHE A 359 9.57 -4.31 -4.55
C PHE A 359 8.93 -4.33 -5.94
N ILE A 360 7.73 -4.88 -6.02
CA ILE A 360 6.82 -4.80 -7.16
C ILE A 360 5.46 -4.36 -6.61
N MET A 361 5.00 -3.19 -7.03
CA MET A 361 3.76 -2.60 -6.56
C MET A 361 2.61 -2.98 -7.48
N ILE A 362 1.43 -3.25 -6.94
CA ILE A 362 0.23 -3.56 -7.72
C ILE A 362 -0.91 -2.64 -7.27
N ASN A 363 -1.45 -1.89 -8.18
CA ASN A 363 -2.69 -1.14 -8.00
C ASN A 363 -3.84 -1.92 -8.65
N ALA A 364 -4.71 -2.53 -7.86
CA ALA A 364 -4.73 -2.63 -6.40
C ALA A 364 -5.25 -4.02 -6.00
N TRP A 365 -5.38 -4.27 -4.70
CA TRP A 365 -6.04 -5.48 -4.22
C TRP A 365 -7.55 -5.40 -4.42
N ASN A 366 -8.16 -4.25 -4.08
CA ASN A 366 -9.62 -4.10 -3.97
C ASN A 366 -10.17 -2.73 -4.41
N GLU A 367 -9.50 -1.98 -5.29
CA GLU A 367 -9.99 -0.69 -5.81
C GLU A 367 -11.11 -0.90 -6.84
N TRP A 368 -12.27 -1.40 -6.35
CA TRP A 368 -13.41 -1.79 -7.19
C TRP A 368 -14.02 -0.64 -7.96
N VAL A 369 -14.11 0.54 -7.30
CA VAL A 369 -14.73 1.72 -7.89
C VAL A 369 -13.96 2.26 -9.08
N GLU A 370 -12.64 2.06 -9.10
CA GLU A 370 -11.76 2.46 -10.20
C GLU A 370 -11.45 1.29 -11.14
N GLY A 371 -12.07 0.13 -10.94
CA GLY A 371 -11.87 -1.04 -11.80
C GLY A 371 -10.46 -1.62 -11.74
N SER A 372 -9.72 -1.35 -10.67
CA SER A 372 -8.36 -1.83 -10.44
C SER A 372 -8.30 -2.74 -9.22
N TYR A 373 -8.48 -4.05 -9.43
CA TYR A 373 -8.58 -5.00 -8.33
C TYR A 373 -8.06 -6.40 -8.71
N LEU A 374 -7.31 -7.03 -7.78
CA LEU A 374 -6.88 -8.43 -7.86
C LEU A 374 -7.93 -9.40 -7.33
N LEU A 375 -8.81 -8.95 -6.43
CA LEU A 375 -9.86 -9.78 -5.86
C LEU A 375 -10.69 -10.45 -6.96
N PRO A 376 -11.03 -11.74 -6.81
CA PRO A 376 -11.73 -12.48 -7.85
C PRO A 376 -13.12 -11.93 -8.12
N ASP A 377 -13.48 -11.83 -9.39
CA ASP A 377 -14.76 -11.35 -9.87
C ASP A 377 -15.52 -12.39 -10.71
N ARG A 378 -16.74 -12.08 -11.10
CA ARG A 378 -17.54 -12.98 -11.91
C ARG A 378 -17.15 -13.02 -13.39
N LYS A 379 -16.38 -12.04 -13.86
CA LYS A 379 -15.94 -11.97 -15.26
C LYS A 379 -14.67 -12.79 -15.50
N TYR A 380 -13.68 -12.63 -14.64
CA TYR A 380 -12.36 -13.21 -14.83
C TYR A 380 -12.02 -14.31 -13.79
N GLY A 381 -12.90 -14.56 -12.81
CA GLY A 381 -12.61 -15.49 -11.72
C GLY A 381 -11.34 -15.10 -10.99
N PHE A 382 -10.39 -16.01 -10.86
CA PHE A 382 -9.08 -15.78 -10.26
C PHE A 382 -8.01 -15.33 -11.28
N GLY A 383 -8.39 -15.01 -12.51
CA GLY A 383 -7.44 -14.82 -13.62
C GLY A 383 -6.32 -13.80 -13.35
N TYR A 384 -6.60 -12.67 -12.65
CA TYR A 384 -5.54 -11.71 -12.28
C TYR A 384 -4.60 -12.28 -11.20
N LEU A 385 -5.12 -12.99 -10.22
CA LEU A 385 -4.32 -13.66 -9.20
C LEU A 385 -3.49 -14.81 -9.80
N GLU A 386 -4.07 -15.57 -10.72
CA GLU A 386 -3.35 -16.61 -11.47
C GLU A 386 -2.21 -16.00 -12.30
N ALA A 387 -2.43 -14.83 -12.92
CA ALA A 387 -1.38 -14.10 -13.63
C ALA A 387 -0.24 -13.69 -12.70
N VAL A 388 -0.54 -13.24 -11.46
CA VAL A 388 0.51 -12.95 -10.46
C VAL A 388 1.29 -14.23 -10.13
N ARG A 389 0.63 -15.34 -9.86
CA ARG A 389 1.28 -16.61 -9.53
C ARG A 389 2.17 -17.08 -10.68
N ASP A 390 1.68 -17.06 -11.92
CA ASP A 390 2.41 -17.53 -13.08
C ASP A 390 3.68 -16.72 -13.34
N VAL A 391 3.64 -15.40 -13.10
CA VAL A 391 4.81 -14.51 -13.25
C VAL A 391 5.77 -14.64 -12.04
N ILE A 392 5.26 -14.56 -10.83
CA ILE A 392 6.09 -14.41 -9.63
C ILE A 392 6.55 -15.74 -9.04
N ILE A 393 5.66 -16.73 -8.98
CA ILE A 393 5.97 -18.03 -8.35
C ILE A 393 6.47 -19.04 -9.38
N ASP A 394 5.71 -19.21 -10.45
CA ASP A 394 5.95 -20.30 -11.39
C ASP A 394 7.01 -19.98 -12.45
N GLY A 395 7.26 -18.67 -12.69
CA GLY A 395 8.21 -18.20 -13.70
C GLY A 395 7.87 -18.71 -15.12
N LYS A 396 6.57 -18.91 -15.40
CA LYS A 396 6.09 -19.54 -16.64
C LYS A 396 5.63 -18.56 -17.72
N TYR A 397 5.64 -17.26 -17.40
CA TYR A 397 5.13 -16.26 -18.33
C TYR A 397 6.22 -15.84 -19.31
N ASP A 398 6.12 -16.35 -20.55
CA ASP A 398 6.90 -15.85 -21.68
C ASP A 398 6.18 -14.64 -22.29
N THR A 399 6.84 -13.50 -22.27
CA THR A 399 6.32 -12.28 -22.92
C THR A 399 5.99 -12.62 -24.39
N PRO A 400 4.77 -12.35 -24.88
CA PRO A 400 4.48 -12.55 -26.29
C PRO A 400 5.52 -11.80 -27.13
N LYS A 401 6.25 -12.50 -27.98
CA LYS A 401 7.19 -11.86 -28.92
C LYS A 401 6.37 -10.90 -29.78
N SER A 402 6.77 -9.61 -29.75
CA SER A 402 6.17 -8.59 -30.64
C SER A 402 6.30 -9.08 -32.07
N GLU A 403 5.16 -9.35 -32.73
CA GLU A 403 5.11 -9.49 -34.17
C GLU A 403 5.35 -8.13 -34.84
#